data_fff128ef0b429244c2877c0feb7f36cf
#
_entry.id   fff128ef0b429244c2877c0feb7f36cf
#
_cell.length_a   1.000
_cell.length_b   1.000
_cell.length_c   1.000
_cell.angle_alpha   90.00
_cell.angle_beta   90.00
_cell.angle_gamma   90.00
#
_symmetry.space_group_name_H-M   'P 1'
#
loop_
_entity.id
_entity.type
_entity.pdbx_description
1 polymer ?
#
loop_
_entity_poly.entity_id
_entity_poly.type
_entity_poly.pdbx_seq_one_letter_code
_entity_poly.pdbx_strand_id
1 'polypeptide(L)'
;MGDDRDFYVYTPPGYEPHARQDYPVLYLLHGFSDAANGWSEVGLANVILDNLIAQGKAKPMVVVMPLGYGDLEVIRRGWGSWADKELAWRNLSKFTDALIGEVMPQVEEFYKVRKDRDSRAIAGLSMGGSESLLTGLNHLDKFAWVGAFSSGGLDNREFGVEFPRLDASANKQLKLLWIACGKDDGLIKLNRDFKSWLKDKGVQYTDVETPGAHTWMVWRRNLATVAPLLFR
;
A
#
# COMPACT_ATOMS: atom_id res chain seq x y z
N MET A 1 17.35 9.61 -2.59
CA MET A 1 16.60 10.85 -2.91
C MET A 1 17.33 12.13 -2.57
N GLY A 2 18.41 12.10 -1.81
CA GLY A 2 19.25 13.27 -1.47
C GLY A 2 18.72 14.14 -0.33
N ASP A 3 17.67 13.69 0.35
CA ASP A 3 17.11 14.31 1.54
C ASP A 3 16.70 13.23 2.56
N ASP A 4 16.83 13.53 3.85
CA ASP A 4 16.44 12.65 4.93
C ASP A 4 14.91 12.65 5.07
N ARG A 5 14.33 11.46 5.16
CA ARG A 5 12.89 11.26 5.33
C ARG A 5 12.60 10.20 6.37
N ASP A 6 11.59 10.46 7.18
CA ASP A 6 11.19 9.55 8.24
C ASP A 6 10.24 8.47 7.73
N PHE A 7 10.28 7.33 8.39
CA PHE A 7 9.22 6.33 8.38
C PHE A 7 8.89 5.90 9.81
N TYR A 8 7.63 5.58 10.04
CA TYR A 8 7.17 5.05 11.32
C TYR A 8 7.10 3.53 11.24
N VAL A 9 7.40 2.87 12.36
CA VAL A 9 7.32 1.41 12.45
C VAL A 9 6.45 1.03 13.64
N TYR A 10 5.38 0.28 13.35
CA TYR A 10 4.62 -0.43 14.38
C TYR A 10 5.21 -1.83 14.53
N THR A 11 5.46 -2.23 15.76
CA THR A 11 5.81 -3.60 16.12
C THR A 11 4.66 -4.25 16.88
N PRO A 12 4.33 -5.54 16.60
CA PRO A 12 3.19 -6.18 17.24
C PRO A 12 3.41 -6.40 18.74
N PRO A 13 2.35 -6.57 19.54
CA PRO A 13 2.48 -6.94 20.95
C PRO A 13 3.37 -8.16 21.14
N GLY A 14 4.30 -8.08 22.08
CA GLY A 14 5.30 -9.14 22.33
C GLY A 14 6.48 -9.17 21.36
N TYR A 15 6.66 -8.13 20.53
CA TYR A 15 7.85 -7.99 19.70
C TYR A 15 9.11 -7.82 20.55
N GLU A 16 10.11 -8.65 20.29
CA GLU A 16 11.40 -8.61 20.97
C GLU A 16 12.53 -8.47 19.92
N PRO A 17 13.35 -7.40 19.97
CA PRO A 17 14.38 -7.15 18.95
C PRO A 17 15.44 -8.25 18.83
N HIS A 18 15.66 -8.99 19.92
CA HIS A 18 16.68 -10.05 20.00
C HIS A 18 16.10 -11.47 19.96
N ALA A 19 14.79 -11.62 19.79
CA ALA A 19 14.16 -12.94 19.66
C ALA A 19 14.61 -13.65 18.38
N ARG A 20 14.42 -14.97 18.35
CA ARG A 20 14.64 -15.77 17.14
C ARG A 20 13.51 -15.67 16.12
N GLN A 21 12.38 -15.11 16.53
CA GLN A 21 11.19 -15.01 15.68
C GLN A 21 11.30 -13.81 14.76
N ASP A 22 11.15 -14.03 13.45
CA ASP A 22 10.98 -12.98 12.46
C ASP A 22 9.50 -12.85 12.06
N TYR A 23 9.05 -11.62 11.84
CA TYR A 23 7.67 -11.27 11.53
C TYR A 23 7.47 -10.99 10.04
N PRO A 24 6.31 -11.27 9.46
CA PRO A 24 5.96 -10.71 8.16
C PRO A 24 5.85 -9.19 8.26
N VAL A 25 5.98 -8.50 7.14
CA VAL A 25 5.99 -7.03 7.09
C VAL A 25 4.92 -6.50 6.12
N LEU A 26 4.16 -5.51 6.59
CA LEU A 26 3.23 -4.72 5.79
C LEU A 26 3.80 -3.30 5.61
N TYR A 27 4.03 -2.87 4.39
CA TYR A 27 4.27 -1.48 4.03
C TYR A 27 2.92 -0.81 3.82
N LEU A 28 2.57 0.17 4.68
CA LEU A 28 1.24 0.78 4.75
C LEU A 28 1.33 2.28 4.43
N LEU A 29 0.80 2.67 3.26
CA LEU A 29 1.06 3.95 2.64
C LEU A 29 -0.09 4.93 2.84
N HIS A 30 0.25 6.17 3.23
CA HIS A 30 -0.71 7.26 3.40
C HIS A 30 -1.12 7.91 2.07
N GLY A 31 -2.12 8.79 2.09
CA GLY A 31 -2.59 9.54 0.93
C GLY A 31 -1.93 10.92 0.78
N PHE A 32 -2.26 11.60 -0.33
CA PHE A 32 -1.84 13.00 -0.53
C PHE A 32 -2.43 13.88 0.57
N SER A 33 -1.67 14.86 1.03
CA SER A 33 -1.90 15.75 2.17
C SER A 33 -1.72 15.13 3.57
N ASP A 34 -1.46 13.83 3.66
CA ASP A 34 -1.06 13.18 4.91
C ASP A 34 0.48 13.13 5.05
N ALA A 35 0.94 12.61 6.18
CA ALA A 35 2.35 12.37 6.49
C ALA A 35 2.56 10.90 6.90
N ALA A 36 3.81 10.51 7.13
CA ALA A 36 4.18 9.15 7.49
C ALA A 36 3.44 8.61 8.74
N ASN A 37 3.09 9.49 9.69
CA ASN A 37 2.31 9.15 10.89
C ASN A 37 0.78 9.08 10.66
N GLY A 38 0.29 9.39 9.46
CA GLY A 38 -1.16 9.45 9.18
C GLY A 38 -1.90 8.17 9.54
N TRP A 39 -1.33 7.01 9.23
CA TRP A 39 -1.94 5.74 9.59
C TRP A 39 -1.94 5.44 11.09
N SER A 40 -0.94 5.87 11.85
CA SER A 40 -0.90 5.66 13.30
C SER A 40 -1.78 6.65 14.05
N GLU A 41 -1.76 7.93 13.68
CA GLU A 41 -2.46 8.98 14.45
C GLU A 41 -3.91 9.17 14.00
N VAL A 42 -4.16 9.16 12.70
CA VAL A 42 -5.51 9.34 12.14
C VAL A 42 -6.13 7.99 11.78
N GLY A 43 -5.38 7.11 11.12
CA GLY A 43 -5.84 5.78 10.73
C GLY A 43 -6.02 4.82 11.90
N LEU A 44 -5.36 5.05 13.04
CA LEU A 44 -5.35 4.19 14.22
C LEU A 44 -4.96 2.74 13.89
N ALA A 45 -4.02 2.58 12.94
CA ALA A 45 -3.59 1.27 12.45
C ALA A 45 -3.04 0.39 13.58
N ASN A 46 -2.26 0.97 14.50
CA ASN A 46 -1.76 0.30 15.70
C ASN A 46 -2.89 -0.29 16.56
N VAL A 47 -3.92 0.52 16.87
CA VAL A 47 -5.06 0.08 17.69
C VAL A 47 -5.87 -1.01 16.97
N ILE A 48 -6.09 -0.86 15.65
CA ILE A 48 -6.80 -1.85 14.84
C ILE A 48 -6.04 -3.18 14.85
N LEU A 49 -4.74 -3.15 14.64
CA LEU A 49 -3.90 -4.36 14.58
C LEU A 49 -3.76 -5.01 15.95
N ASP A 50 -3.53 -4.25 17.01
CA ASP A 50 -3.48 -4.80 18.38
C ASP A 50 -4.76 -5.58 18.70
N ASN A 51 -5.93 -4.99 18.42
CA ASN A 51 -7.20 -5.66 18.66
C ASN A 51 -7.39 -6.91 17.79
N LEU A 52 -7.02 -6.88 16.52
CA LEU A 52 -7.14 -8.04 15.63
C LEU A 52 -6.19 -9.16 16.02
N ILE A 53 -4.97 -8.83 16.42
CA ILE A 53 -3.96 -9.79 16.89
C ILE A 53 -4.41 -10.42 18.22
N ALA A 54 -4.87 -9.62 19.17
CA ALA A 54 -5.37 -10.11 20.47
C ALA A 54 -6.58 -11.03 20.31
N GLN A 55 -7.41 -10.81 19.28
CA GLN A 55 -8.55 -11.68 18.94
C GLN A 55 -8.15 -12.92 18.11
N GLY A 56 -6.86 -13.10 17.78
CA GLY A 56 -6.39 -14.17 16.90
C GLY A 56 -6.88 -14.06 15.44
N LYS A 57 -7.38 -12.89 15.02
CA LYS A 57 -7.90 -12.64 13.68
C LYS A 57 -6.84 -12.27 12.68
N ALA A 58 -5.80 -11.56 13.09
CA ALA A 58 -4.66 -11.20 12.25
C ALA A 58 -3.38 -11.85 12.76
N LYS A 59 -2.45 -12.14 11.84
CA LYS A 59 -1.09 -12.58 12.21
C LYS A 59 -0.34 -11.40 12.82
N PRO A 60 0.48 -11.61 13.88
CA PRO A 60 1.43 -10.61 14.32
C PRO A 60 2.35 -10.23 13.16
N MET A 61 2.48 -8.92 12.89
CA MET A 61 3.25 -8.37 11.78
C MET A 61 3.90 -7.04 12.17
N VAL A 62 5.04 -6.73 11.56
CA VAL A 62 5.62 -5.39 11.58
C VAL A 62 4.91 -4.55 10.51
N VAL A 63 4.60 -3.29 10.82
CA VAL A 63 4.05 -2.38 9.82
C VAL A 63 4.96 -1.17 9.66
N VAL A 64 5.34 -0.90 8.43
CA VAL A 64 6.21 0.21 8.05
C VAL A 64 5.38 1.25 7.32
N MET A 65 5.40 2.47 7.80
CA MET A 65 4.63 3.61 7.28
C MET A 65 5.62 4.70 6.82
N PRO A 66 6.11 4.64 5.57
CA PRO A 66 7.03 5.64 5.04
C PRO A 66 6.30 6.90 4.60
N LEU A 67 7.05 8.01 4.47
CA LEU A 67 6.57 9.20 3.78
C LEU A 67 6.43 8.90 2.28
N GLY A 68 5.20 9.03 1.75
CA GLY A 68 4.82 8.63 0.39
C GLY A 68 5.24 9.59 -0.74
N TYR A 69 5.91 10.70 -0.45
CA TYR A 69 6.28 11.68 -1.48
C TYR A 69 7.64 11.37 -2.09
N GLY A 70 7.66 10.79 -3.29
CA GLY A 70 8.89 10.57 -4.06
C GLY A 70 9.49 11.88 -4.60
N ASP A 71 8.66 12.87 -4.91
CA ASP A 71 9.07 14.19 -5.37
C ASP A 71 8.40 15.31 -4.56
N LEU A 72 9.19 16.10 -3.82
CA LEU A 72 8.66 17.18 -2.97
C LEU A 72 7.99 18.31 -3.75
N GLU A 73 8.19 18.39 -5.06
CA GLU A 73 7.48 19.34 -5.91
C GLU A 73 5.96 19.08 -5.88
N VAL A 74 5.55 17.83 -5.67
CA VAL A 74 4.13 17.46 -5.48
C VAL A 74 3.52 18.18 -4.28
N ILE A 75 4.27 18.29 -3.18
CA ILE A 75 3.84 19.02 -1.98
C ILE A 75 3.77 20.53 -2.26
N ARG A 76 4.81 21.09 -2.90
CA ARG A 76 4.88 22.53 -3.19
C ARG A 76 3.72 23.00 -4.08
N ARG A 77 3.35 22.21 -5.09
CA ARG A 77 2.26 22.54 -6.02
C ARG A 77 0.87 22.18 -5.45
N GLY A 78 0.82 21.41 -4.37
CA GLY A 78 -0.44 20.99 -3.75
C GLY A 78 -1.29 20.16 -4.72
N TRP A 79 -2.61 20.25 -4.60
CA TRP A 79 -3.56 19.47 -5.40
C TRP A 79 -3.39 19.64 -6.91
N GLY A 80 -2.88 20.78 -7.37
CA GLY A 80 -2.61 21.04 -8.80
C GLY A 80 -1.54 20.13 -9.41
N SER A 81 -0.70 19.51 -8.60
CA SER A 81 0.36 18.59 -9.06
C SER A 81 -0.19 17.37 -9.82
N TRP A 82 -1.39 16.91 -9.47
CA TRP A 82 -2.02 15.74 -10.09
C TRP A 82 -2.53 15.99 -11.51
N ALA A 83 -2.64 17.26 -11.95
CA ALA A 83 -2.90 17.60 -13.33
C ALA A 83 -1.66 17.48 -14.24
N ASP A 84 -0.47 17.52 -13.63
CA ASP A 84 0.81 17.33 -14.31
C ASP A 84 1.20 15.84 -14.23
N LYS A 85 0.92 15.10 -15.30
CA LYS A 85 1.13 13.66 -15.36
C LYS A 85 2.59 13.25 -15.22
N GLU A 86 3.52 14.07 -15.76
CA GLU A 86 4.94 13.80 -15.64
C GLU A 86 5.41 13.90 -14.19
N LEU A 87 4.95 14.94 -13.47
CA LEU A 87 5.26 15.11 -12.06
C LEU A 87 4.62 14.00 -11.21
N ALA A 88 3.36 13.65 -11.47
CA ALA A 88 2.68 12.55 -10.77
C ALA A 88 3.42 11.22 -10.96
N TRP A 89 3.76 10.88 -12.21
CA TRP A 89 4.52 9.67 -12.53
C TRP A 89 5.91 9.67 -11.89
N ARG A 90 6.63 10.80 -11.95
CA ARG A 90 7.94 10.94 -11.33
C ARG A 90 7.87 10.77 -9.80
N ASN A 91 6.83 11.27 -9.16
CA ASN A 91 6.58 11.05 -7.73
C ASN A 91 6.44 9.57 -7.42
N LEU A 92 5.56 8.87 -8.13
CA LEU A 92 5.30 7.44 -7.91
C LEU A 92 6.53 6.57 -8.19
N SER A 93 7.27 6.86 -9.26
CA SER A 93 8.48 6.13 -9.61
C SER A 93 9.59 6.31 -8.58
N LYS A 94 9.88 7.55 -8.17
CA LYS A 94 10.90 7.85 -7.15
C LYS A 94 10.53 7.25 -5.79
N PHE A 95 9.23 7.23 -5.45
CA PHE A 95 8.78 6.57 -4.22
C PHE A 95 9.06 5.06 -4.29
N THR A 96 8.75 4.41 -5.39
CA THR A 96 9.02 2.98 -5.60
C THR A 96 10.51 2.67 -5.44
N ASP A 97 11.38 3.47 -6.08
CA ASP A 97 12.83 3.30 -6.01
C ASP A 97 13.34 3.45 -4.57
N ALA A 98 12.85 4.47 -3.85
CA ALA A 98 13.22 4.69 -2.45
C ALA A 98 12.69 3.58 -1.52
N LEU A 99 11.45 3.14 -1.72
CA LEU A 99 10.89 2.05 -0.91
C LEU A 99 11.74 0.78 -1.05
N ILE A 100 12.06 0.38 -2.29
CA ILE A 100 12.79 -0.87 -2.57
C ILE A 100 14.29 -0.72 -2.26
N GLY A 101 14.90 0.41 -2.62
CA GLY A 101 16.34 0.59 -2.53
C GLY A 101 16.85 1.13 -1.19
N GLU A 102 16.00 1.79 -0.40
CA GLU A 102 16.41 2.47 0.83
C GLU A 102 15.61 1.98 2.05
N VAL A 103 14.28 2.08 2.04
CA VAL A 103 13.44 1.77 3.21
C VAL A 103 13.45 0.27 3.53
N MET A 104 13.22 -0.58 2.52
CA MET A 104 13.21 -2.03 2.73
C MET A 104 14.52 -2.57 3.32
N PRO A 105 15.71 -2.22 2.78
CA PRO A 105 16.99 -2.63 3.37
C PRO A 105 17.17 -2.17 4.82
N GLN A 106 16.81 -0.93 5.15
CA GLN A 106 16.90 -0.43 6.52
C GLN A 106 15.98 -1.19 7.48
N VAL A 107 14.74 -1.46 7.06
CA VAL A 107 13.79 -2.25 7.85
C VAL A 107 14.33 -3.66 8.08
N GLU A 108 14.92 -4.28 7.06
CA GLU A 108 15.50 -5.62 7.14
C GLU A 108 16.80 -5.69 7.99
N GLU A 109 17.46 -4.56 8.19
CA GLU A 109 18.63 -4.43 9.05
C GLU A 109 18.24 -4.22 10.51
N PHE A 110 17.28 -3.33 10.77
CA PHE A 110 16.99 -2.89 12.15
C PHE A 110 15.83 -3.63 12.82
N TYR A 111 14.98 -4.33 12.05
CA TYR A 111 13.81 -5.02 12.58
C TYR A 111 13.82 -6.52 12.27
N LYS A 112 13.18 -7.32 13.14
CA LYS A 112 13.01 -8.76 12.97
C LYS A 112 11.92 -9.06 11.95
N VAL A 113 12.23 -8.92 10.66
CA VAL A 113 11.31 -9.17 9.56
C VAL A 113 11.81 -10.26 8.63
N ARG A 114 10.87 -11.05 8.11
CA ARG A 114 11.17 -12.04 7.06
C ARG A 114 11.46 -11.32 5.75
N LYS A 115 12.44 -11.84 5.00
CA LYS A 115 12.94 -11.22 3.77
C LYS A 115 12.37 -11.84 2.49
N ASP A 116 11.56 -12.88 2.61
CA ASP A 116 10.92 -13.50 1.45
C ASP A 116 9.67 -12.72 1.01
N ARG A 117 9.33 -12.84 -0.28
CA ARG A 117 8.18 -12.15 -0.87
C ARG A 117 6.84 -12.56 -0.27
N ASP A 118 6.70 -13.83 0.13
CA ASP A 118 5.45 -14.36 0.68
C ASP A 118 5.15 -13.81 2.09
N SER A 119 6.16 -13.22 2.72
CA SER A 119 6.07 -12.51 3.99
C SER A 119 6.06 -10.98 3.85
N ARG A 120 5.93 -10.45 2.61
CA ARG A 120 5.81 -9.00 2.36
C ARG A 120 4.48 -8.63 1.75
N ALA A 121 3.84 -7.65 2.38
CA ALA A 121 2.63 -7.00 1.89
C ALA A 121 2.88 -5.50 1.65
N ILE A 122 2.16 -4.94 0.70
CA ILE A 122 2.07 -3.50 0.50
C ILE A 122 0.60 -3.11 0.37
N ALA A 123 0.19 -2.07 1.09
CA ALA A 123 -1.16 -1.55 1.00
C ALA A 123 -1.17 -0.04 1.27
N GLY A 124 -2.18 0.66 0.75
CA GLY A 124 -2.28 2.09 0.99
C GLY A 124 -3.59 2.69 0.54
N LEU A 125 -3.79 3.96 0.90
CA LEU A 125 -4.98 4.73 0.58
C LEU A 125 -4.69 5.85 -0.43
N SER A 126 -5.62 6.17 -1.31
CA SER A 126 -5.55 7.30 -2.25
C SER A 126 -4.25 7.28 -3.07
N MET A 127 -3.35 8.26 -2.93
CA MET A 127 -2.00 8.25 -3.48
C MET A 127 -1.25 6.96 -3.10
N GLY A 128 -1.23 6.61 -1.81
CA GLY A 128 -0.62 5.36 -1.33
C GLY A 128 -1.28 4.10 -1.89
N GLY A 129 -2.55 4.18 -2.30
CA GLY A 129 -3.22 3.10 -3.03
C GLY A 129 -2.60 2.88 -4.41
N SER A 130 -2.33 3.95 -5.16
CA SER A 130 -1.64 3.88 -6.45
C SER A 130 -0.19 3.43 -6.31
N GLU A 131 0.52 3.95 -5.30
CA GLU A 131 1.88 3.52 -4.97
C GLU A 131 1.92 2.03 -4.67
N SER A 132 0.94 1.52 -3.91
CA SER A 132 0.83 0.09 -3.59
C SER A 132 0.59 -0.76 -4.84
N LEU A 133 -0.28 -0.30 -5.75
CA LEU A 133 -0.54 -1.00 -7.00
C LEU A 133 0.70 -0.98 -7.91
N LEU A 134 1.27 0.21 -8.15
CA LEU A 134 2.43 0.38 -9.04
C LEU A 134 3.64 -0.40 -8.51
N THR A 135 3.97 -0.23 -7.24
CA THR A 135 5.11 -0.96 -6.66
C THR A 135 4.83 -2.46 -6.59
N GLY A 136 3.70 -2.86 -6.01
CA GLY A 136 3.40 -4.27 -5.76
C GLY A 136 3.22 -5.10 -7.03
N LEU A 137 2.51 -4.58 -8.04
CA LEU A 137 2.22 -5.33 -9.26
C LEU A 137 3.38 -5.31 -10.28
N ASN A 138 4.25 -4.30 -10.23
CA ASN A 138 5.46 -4.27 -11.05
C ASN A 138 6.64 -5.02 -10.42
N HIS A 139 6.55 -5.35 -9.12
CA HIS A 139 7.60 -6.05 -8.35
C HIS A 139 7.04 -7.30 -7.64
N LEU A 140 6.42 -8.20 -8.41
CA LEU A 140 5.89 -9.47 -7.90
C LEU A 140 6.97 -10.39 -7.31
N ASP A 141 8.24 -10.15 -7.62
CA ASP A 141 9.39 -10.78 -6.97
C ASP A 141 9.64 -10.28 -5.53
N LYS A 142 9.05 -9.16 -5.14
CA LYS A 142 9.17 -8.56 -3.81
C LYS A 142 7.92 -8.72 -2.95
N PHE A 143 6.74 -8.63 -3.55
CA PHE A 143 5.46 -8.60 -2.85
C PHE A 143 4.52 -9.70 -3.33
N ALA A 144 3.94 -10.45 -2.39
CA ALA A 144 2.89 -11.43 -2.67
C ALA A 144 1.48 -10.95 -2.32
N TRP A 145 1.37 -9.89 -1.51
CA TRP A 145 0.12 -9.35 -0.99
C TRP A 145 0.03 -7.88 -1.32
N VAL A 146 -0.98 -7.49 -2.08
CA VAL A 146 -1.19 -6.10 -2.52
C VAL A 146 -2.59 -5.64 -2.15
N GLY A 147 -2.69 -4.52 -1.44
CA GLY A 147 -3.94 -3.89 -1.04
C GLY A 147 -4.02 -2.44 -1.52
N ALA A 148 -5.18 -2.02 -2.03
CA ALA A 148 -5.37 -0.65 -2.49
C ALA A 148 -6.74 -0.13 -2.06
N PHE A 149 -6.75 1.03 -1.41
CA PHE A 149 -7.96 1.66 -0.88
C PHE A 149 -8.19 3.00 -1.56
N SER A 150 -9.29 3.13 -2.30
CA SER A 150 -9.63 4.39 -2.98
C SER A 150 -8.47 4.96 -3.80
N SER A 151 -7.82 4.14 -4.63
CA SER A 151 -6.59 4.52 -5.36
C SER A 151 -6.83 5.73 -6.24
N GLY A 152 -5.91 6.71 -6.18
CA GLY A 152 -5.92 7.93 -6.96
C GLY A 152 -4.54 8.24 -7.53
N GLY A 153 -4.48 8.87 -8.70
CA GLY A 153 -3.22 9.23 -9.36
C GLY A 153 -2.78 8.30 -10.49
N LEU A 154 -3.48 7.17 -10.71
CA LEU A 154 -3.30 6.36 -11.93
C LEU A 154 -4.00 7.05 -13.11
N ASP A 155 -3.48 6.85 -14.32
CA ASP A 155 -4.13 7.31 -15.54
C ASP A 155 -4.90 6.15 -16.20
N ASN A 156 -6.23 6.23 -16.22
CA ASN A 156 -7.07 5.19 -16.80
C ASN A 156 -6.90 4.97 -18.32
N ARG A 157 -6.16 5.86 -18.99
CA ARG A 157 -5.80 5.71 -20.41
C ARG A 157 -4.46 5.01 -20.60
N GLU A 158 -3.69 4.84 -19.51
CA GLU A 158 -2.30 4.43 -19.57
C GLU A 158 -1.97 3.22 -18.67
N PHE A 159 -2.97 2.50 -18.17
CA PHE A 159 -2.72 1.31 -17.32
C PHE A 159 -1.75 0.30 -17.96
N GLY A 160 -1.79 0.16 -19.29
CA GLY A 160 -0.85 -0.71 -20.00
C GLY A 160 0.60 -0.20 -19.99
N VAL A 161 0.80 1.11 -19.84
CA VAL A 161 2.11 1.73 -19.68
C VAL A 161 2.55 1.66 -18.21
N GLU A 162 1.64 1.89 -17.29
CA GLU A 162 1.90 1.83 -15.85
C GLU A 162 2.19 0.39 -15.37
N PHE A 163 1.58 -0.63 -16.01
CA PHE A 163 1.73 -2.05 -15.67
C PHE A 163 2.12 -2.89 -16.92
N PRO A 164 3.30 -2.66 -17.49
CA PRO A 164 3.65 -3.18 -18.83
C PRO A 164 3.81 -4.71 -18.88
N ARG A 165 4.02 -5.37 -17.75
CA ARG A 165 4.22 -6.83 -17.66
C ARG A 165 3.09 -7.56 -16.94
N LEU A 166 2.01 -6.85 -16.61
CA LEU A 166 0.92 -7.46 -15.85
C LEU A 166 -0.04 -8.21 -16.75
N ASP A 167 -0.17 -9.50 -16.50
CA ASP A 167 -1.08 -10.41 -17.17
C ASP A 167 -1.56 -11.52 -16.23
N ALA A 168 -2.30 -12.51 -16.77
CA ALA A 168 -2.83 -13.63 -16.00
C ALA A 168 -1.78 -14.48 -15.25
N SER A 169 -0.51 -14.41 -15.63
CA SER A 169 0.57 -15.13 -14.93
C SER A 169 0.80 -14.61 -13.52
N ALA A 170 0.42 -13.35 -13.25
CA ALA A 170 0.45 -12.75 -11.91
C ALA A 170 -0.38 -13.56 -10.89
N ASN A 171 -1.44 -14.24 -11.32
CA ASN A 171 -2.29 -15.06 -10.44
C ASN A 171 -1.54 -16.22 -9.76
N LYS A 172 -0.42 -16.67 -10.34
CA LYS A 172 0.44 -17.70 -9.74
C LYS A 172 1.39 -17.14 -8.69
N GLN A 173 1.58 -15.84 -8.69
CA GLN A 173 2.52 -15.13 -7.84
C GLN A 173 1.81 -14.39 -6.70
N LEU A 174 0.68 -13.75 -6.95
CA LEU A 174 -0.10 -13.06 -5.95
C LEU A 174 -0.81 -14.04 -5.02
N LYS A 175 -0.67 -13.82 -3.71
CA LYS A 175 -1.48 -14.46 -2.68
C LYS A 175 -2.78 -13.68 -2.44
N LEU A 176 -2.72 -12.35 -2.62
CA LEU A 176 -3.88 -11.47 -2.54
C LEU A 176 -3.62 -10.21 -3.37
N LEU A 177 -4.59 -9.86 -4.21
CA LEU A 177 -4.79 -8.51 -4.73
C LEU A 177 -6.15 -8.03 -4.24
N TRP A 178 -6.16 -7.05 -3.33
CA TRP A 178 -7.37 -6.56 -2.67
C TRP A 178 -7.60 -5.10 -3.01
N ILE A 179 -8.72 -4.80 -3.67
CA ILE A 179 -9.04 -3.45 -4.16
C ILE A 179 -10.35 -3.00 -3.53
N ALA A 180 -10.30 -1.93 -2.75
CA ALA A 180 -11.47 -1.37 -2.09
C ALA A 180 -11.69 0.09 -2.44
N CYS A 181 -12.96 0.49 -2.53
CA CYS A 181 -13.34 1.90 -2.68
C CYS A 181 -14.69 2.15 -2.03
N GLY A 182 -14.88 3.35 -1.49
CA GLY A 182 -16.19 3.81 -1.05
C GLY A 182 -17.12 4.02 -2.25
N LYS A 183 -18.41 3.67 -2.12
CA LYS A 183 -19.39 3.85 -3.21
C LYS A 183 -19.67 5.32 -3.53
N ASP A 184 -19.47 6.19 -2.53
CA ASP A 184 -19.66 7.64 -2.63
C ASP A 184 -18.33 8.38 -2.83
N ASP A 185 -17.23 7.64 -3.07
CA ASP A 185 -15.90 8.18 -3.30
C ASP A 185 -15.77 8.77 -4.70
N GLY A 186 -15.21 9.97 -4.82
CA GLY A 186 -14.96 10.60 -6.11
C GLY A 186 -14.04 9.81 -7.04
N LEU A 187 -13.24 8.88 -6.49
CA LEU A 187 -12.35 8.00 -7.25
C LEU A 187 -12.98 6.64 -7.61
N ILE A 188 -14.25 6.41 -7.29
CA ILE A 188 -14.92 5.12 -7.53
C ILE A 188 -14.86 4.72 -9.02
N LYS A 189 -15.06 5.70 -9.93
CA LYS A 189 -14.98 5.43 -11.36
C LYS A 189 -13.59 4.95 -11.78
N LEU A 190 -12.53 5.63 -11.35
CA LEU A 190 -11.15 5.24 -11.66
C LEU A 190 -10.85 3.83 -11.14
N ASN A 191 -11.27 3.51 -9.92
CA ASN A 191 -11.07 2.18 -9.33
C ASN A 191 -11.86 1.10 -10.09
N ARG A 192 -13.07 1.38 -10.58
CA ARG A 192 -13.83 0.46 -11.44
C ARG A 192 -13.19 0.28 -12.81
N ASP A 193 -12.68 1.35 -13.42
CA ASP A 193 -11.97 1.30 -14.69
C ASP A 193 -10.72 0.40 -14.57
N PHE A 194 -9.95 0.56 -13.49
CA PHE A 194 -8.78 -0.30 -13.22
C PHE A 194 -9.17 -1.77 -13.00
N LYS A 195 -10.21 -2.04 -12.23
CA LYS A 195 -10.73 -3.41 -12.04
C LYS A 195 -11.21 -4.04 -13.35
N SER A 196 -11.87 -3.27 -14.22
CA SER A 196 -12.26 -3.73 -15.56
C SER A 196 -11.03 -4.10 -16.40
N TRP A 197 -10.02 -3.24 -16.39
CA TRP A 197 -8.77 -3.50 -17.11
C TRP A 197 -8.04 -4.75 -16.59
N LEU A 198 -7.98 -4.96 -15.25
CA LEU A 198 -7.44 -6.19 -14.66
C LEU A 198 -8.18 -7.44 -15.13
N LYS A 199 -9.53 -7.36 -15.21
CA LYS A 199 -10.36 -8.46 -15.71
C LYS A 199 -10.03 -8.79 -17.17
N ASP A 200 -9.84 -7.77 -18.02
CA ASP A 200 -9.48 -7.95 -19.43
C ASP A 200 -8.08 -8.57 -19.58
N LYS A 201 -7.17 -8.32 -18.63
CA LYS A 201 -5.86 -8.97 -18.53
C LYS A 201 -5.89 -10.36 -17.88
N GLY A 202 -7.04 -10.84 -17.41
CA GLY A 202 -7.19 -12.12 -16.72
C GLY A 202 -6.58 -12.15 -15.32
N VAL A 203 -6.32 -10.99 -14.72
CA VAL A 203 -5.77 -10.87 -13.36
C VAL A 203 -6.88 -10.97 -12.33
N GLN A 204 -6.73 -11.88 -11.37
CA GLN A 204 -7.69 -12.08 -10.29
C GLN A 204 -7.48 -11.07 -9.15
N TYR A 205 -8.58 -10.56 -8.61
CA TYR A 205 -8.57 -9.63 -7.48
C TYR A 205 -9.82 -9.81 -6.61
N THR A 206 -9.73 -9.39 -5.35
CA THR A 206 -10.86 -9.26 -4.45
C THR A 206 -11.41 -7.83 -4.56
N ASP A 207 -12.68 -7.71 -4.95
CA ASP A 207 -13.38 -6.43 -5.10
C ASP A 207 -14.19 -6.12 -3.85
N VAL A 208 -13.99 -4.92 -3.29
CA VAL A 208 -14.71 -4.45 -2.10
C VAL A 208 -15.23 -3.04 -2.29
N GLU A 209 -16.53 -2.89 -2.48
CA GLU A 209 -17.19 -1.59 -2.51
C GLU A 209 -18.11 -1.43 -1.28
N THR A 210 -17.75 -0.51 -0.39
CA THR A 210 -18.48 -0.27 0.85
C THR A 210 -19.17 1.10 0.84
N PRO A 211 -20.24 1.33 1.61
CA PRO A 211 -20.79 2.67 1.80
C PRO A 211 -19.75 3.63 2.34
N GLY A 212 -19.78 4.88 1.87
CA GLY A 212 -18.95 6.00 2.32
C GLY A 212 -18.10 6.59 1.20
N ALA A 213 -17.53 7.76 1.50
CA ALA A 213 -16.75 8.60 0.59
C ALA A 213 -15.24 8.43 0.82
N HIS A 214 -14.42 9.33 0.26
CA HIS A 214 -12.95 9.39 0.37
C HIS A 214 -12.54 9.84 1.77
N THR A 215 -12.63 8.96 2.77
CA THR A 215 -12.45 9.32 4.17
C THR A 215 -11.73 8.24 4.98
N TRP A 216 -11.05 8.67 6.05
CA TRP A 216 -10.41 7.79 7.02
C TRP A 216 -11.35 6.76 7.64
N MET A 217 -12.64 7.04 7.79
CA MET A 217 -13.65 6.09 8.31
C MET A 217 -13.80 4.87 7.38
N VAL A 218 -13.69 5.06 6.07
CA VAL A 218 -13.70 3.97 5.09
C VAL A 218 -12.39 3.20 5.15
N TRP A 219 -11.26 3.89 5.18
CA TRP A 219 -9.93 3.24 5.13
C TRP A 219 -9.59 2.46 6.41
N ARG A 220 -10.02 2.93 7.59
CA ARG A 220 -9.93 2.15 8.84
C ARG A 220 -10.68 0.82 8.73
N ARG A 221 -11.91 0.83 8.18
CA ARG A 221 -12.67 -0.41 7.94
C ARG A 221 -11.98 -1.29 6.92
N ASN A 222 -11.40 -0.71 5.88
CA ASN A 222 -10.65 -1.45 4.87
C ASN A 222 -9.43 -2.14 5.49
N LEU A 223 -8.66 -1.46 6.33
CA LEU A 223 -7.54 -2.05 7.04
C LEU A 223 -8.01 -3.19 7.96
N ALA A 224 -9.07 -2.95 8.75
CA ALA A 224 -9.63 -3.96 9.63
C ALA A 224 -10.15 -5.20 8.88
N THR A 225 -10.55 -5.04 7.61
CA THR A 225 -11.04 -6.15 6.77
C THR A 225 -9.90 -6.89 6.08
N VAL A 226 -8.87 -6.19 5.59
CA VAL A 226 -7.79 -6.83 4.83
C VAL A 226 -6.72 -7.44 5.73
N ALA A 227 -6.40 -6.83 6.88
CA ALA A 227 -5.34 -7.33 7.77
C ALA A 227 -5.54 -8.79 8.20
N PRO A 228 -6.78 -9.28 8.50
CA PRO A 228 -7.04 -10.69 8.74
C PRO A 228 -6.75 -11.63 7.57
N LEU A 229 -6.63 -11.13 6.36
CA LEU A 229 -6.37 -11.94 5.16
C LEU A 229 -4.89 -12.07 4.84
N LEU A 230 -4.05 -11.19 5.39
CA LEU A 230 -2.61 -11.17 5.10
C LEU A 230 -1.86 -12.32 5.78
N PHE A 231 -0.86 -12.85 5.08
CA PHE A 231 0.11 -13.83 5.60
C PHE A 231 -0.48 -15.17 6.06
N ARG A 232 -1.60 -15.56 5.44
CA ARG A 232 -2.26 -16.86 5.70
C ARG A 232 -1.66 -18.01 4.90
#